data_7a487280632205db87781816f835798b
#
_entry.id   7a487280632205db87781816f835798b
#
_cell.length_a   1.000
_cell.length_b   1.000
_cell.length_c   1.000
_cell.angle_alpha   90.00
_cell.angle_beta   90.00
_cell.angle_gamma   90.00
#
_symmetry.space_group_name_H-M   'P 1'
#
loop_
_entity.id
_entity.type
_entity.pdbx_description
1 polymer ?
#
loop_
_entity_poly.entity_id
_entity_poly.type
_entity_poly.pdbx_seq_one_letter_code
_entity_poly.pdbx_strand_id
1 'polypeptide(L)'
;MKYHPTLGRRGVLGLGATLALRGFAWGRSPPRITFPRDAGAHPDFATEWWYVTGCAAVAGDAAAFGFQLTFFRSRVPQTQGMRSSLAARQLVFAHAALTDVKARKLWHDQRMARWSGDAPGQNPADTAWASAQNTRIRLRDWTLEHQGDGLEARLR
;
A
#
# COMPACT_ATOMS: atom_id res chain seq x y z
N MET A 1 -71.02 -18.53 34.68
CA MET A 1 -71.31 -18.27 33.26
C MET A 1 -70.08 -18.48 32.46
N LYS A 2 -69.92 -19.63 31.78
CA LYS A 2 -68.72 -20.05 31.05
C LYS A 2 -68.89 -19.69 29.57
N TYR A 3 -67.92 -18.93 29.00
CA TYR A 3 -67.88 -18.71 27.58
C TYR A 3 -66.65 -19.39 27.02
N HIS A 4 -66.82 -20.35 26.13
CA HIS A 4 -65.78 -20.94 25.31
C HIS A 4 -65.87 -20.34 23.88
N PRO A 5 -64.78 -19.80 23.29
CA PRO A 5 -64.81 -19.63 21.87
C PRO A 5 -64.06 -20.79 21.20
N THR A 6 -64.73 -21.42 20.26
CA THR A 6 -64.19 -22.44 19.34
C THR A 6 -63.28 -21.83 18.32
N LEU A 7 -62.04 -22.32 18.23
CA LEU A 7 -61.13 -22.01 17.15
C LEU A 7 -61.52 -22.77 15.87
N GLY A 8 -61.92 -21.99 14.86
CA GLY A 8 -62.14 -22.50 13.51
C GLY A 8 -60.78 -22.67 12.78
N ARG A 9 -60.54 -23.87 12.31
CA ARG A 9 -59.45 -24.20 11.36
C ARG A 9 -59.72 -23.49 10.05
N ARG A 10 -58.90 -22.48 9.71
CA ARG A 10 -58.75 -21.95 8.34
C ARG A 10 -57.33 -22.15 7.90
N GLY A 11 -57.18 -22.86 6.79
CA GLY A 11 -55.92 -23.31 6.23
C GLY A 11 -54.99 -22.16 5.85
N VAL A 12 -53.75 -22.29 6.26
CA VAL A 12 -52.66 -21.46 5.80
C VAL A 12 -52.10 -22.12 4.56
N LEU A 13 -52.45 -21.57 3.39
CA LEU A 13 -51.76 -21.88 2.14
C LEU A 13 -50.37 -21.31 2.20
N GLY A 14 -49.40 -22.21 2.32
CA GLY A 14 -47.96 -21.85 2.28
C GLY A 14 -47.55 -21.37 0.89
N LEU A 15 -47.33 -20.09 0.73
CA LEU A 15 -46.50 -19.57 -0.37
C LEU A 15 -45.06 -19.89 -0.08
N GLY A 16 -44.53 -20.93 -0.70
CA GLY A 16 -43.11 -21.23 -0.72
C GLY A 16 -42.36 -20.17 -1.53
N ALA A 17 -41.81 -19.17 -0.86
CA ALA A 17 -40.85 -18.27 -1.45
C ALA A 17 -39.50 -19.02 -1.59
N THR A 18 -39.25 -19.56 -2.78
CA THR A 18 -37.91 -20.02 -3.18
C THR A 18 -36.98 -18.81 -3.25
N LEU A 19 -36.30 -18.51 -2.17
CA LEU A 19 -35.10 -17.66 -2.20
C LEU A 19 -34.08 -18.37 -3.06
N ALA A 20 -33.95 -17.93 -4.32
CA ALA A 20 -32.78 -18.24 -5.14
C ALA A 20 -31.59 -17.60 -4.47
N LEU A 21 -30.84 -18.36 -3.66
CA LEU A 21 -29.49 -18.04 -3.25
C LEU A 21 -28.65 -17.93 -4.53
N ARG A 22 -28.54 -16.71 -5.05
CA ARG A 22 -27.54 -16.39 -6.04
C ARG A 22 -26.21 -16.64 -5.34
N GLY A 23 -25.62 -17.80 -5.63
CA GLY A 23 -24.27 -18.11 -5.18
C GLY A 23 -23.35 -16.97 -5.58
N PHE A 24 -22.83 -16.27 -4.60
CA PHE A 24 -21.68 -15.41 -4.80
C PHE A 24 -20.56 -16.34 -5.27
N ALA A 25 -20.35 -16.37 -6.58
CA ALA A 25 -19.21 -17.04 -7.17
C ALA A 25 -17.95 -16.29 -6.72
N TRP A 26 -17.41 -16.67 -5.60
CA TRP A 26 -16.06 -16.33 -5.16
C TRP A 26 -15.05 -17.14 -6.00
N GLY A 27 -15.08 -16.91 -7.30
CA GLY A 27 -14.30 -17.67 -8.28
C GLY A 27 -13.36 -16.79 -9.07
N ARG A 28 -12.81 -15.72 -8.46
CA ARG A 28 -11.62 -15.10 -9.03
C ARG A 28 -10.41 -15.83 -8.48
N SER A 29 -9.74 -16.57 -9.33
CA SER A 29 -8.39 -17.04 -9.02
C SER A 29 -7.57 -15.84 -8.54
N PRO A 30 -6.80 -15.97 -7.45
CA PRO A 30 -5.97 -14.87 -6.99
C PRO A 30 -5.07 -14.41 -8.15
N PRO A 31 -4.87 -13.09 -8.32
CA PRO A 31 -4.01 -12.59 -9.38
C PRO A 31 -2.63 -13.20 -9.24
N ARG A 32 -2.08 -13.70 -10.34
CA ARG A 32 -0.74 -14.28 -10.37
C ARG A 32 0.27 -13.15 -10.23
N ILE A 33 1.10 -13.21 -9.20
CA ILE A 33 2.20 -12.26 -8.99
C ILE A 33 3.25 -12.45 -10.10
N THR A 34 3.68 -11.37 -10.71
CA THR A 34 4.65 -11.35 -11.80
C THR A 34 5.74 -10.32 -11.50
N PHE A 35 6.95 -10.78 -11.25
CA PHE A 35 8.11 -9.92 -11.07
C PHE A 35 8.77 -9.60 -12.41
N PRO A 36 9.38 -8.39 -12.57
CA PRO A 36 9.57 -7.33 -11.57
C PRO A 36 8.37 -6.37 -11.42
N ARG A 37 7.34 -6.50 -12.25
CA ARG A 37 6.23 -5.56 -12.31
C ARG A 37 5.49 -5.42 -10.97
N ASP A 38 5.19 -6.52 -10.29
CA ASP A 38 4.40 -6.48 -9.04
C ASP A 38 5.24 -6.11 -7.80
N ALA A 39 6.54 -5.82 -7.99
CA ALA A 39 7.36 -5.10 -7.03
C ALA A 39 7.32 -3.56 -7.24
N GLY A 40 6.71 -3.10 -8.32
CA GLY A 40 6.49 -1.68 -8.63
C GLY A 40 5.26 -1.10 -7.95
N ALA A 41 4.92 0.13 -8.34
CA ALA A 41 3.74 0.82 -7.85
C ALA A 41 2.46 0.33 -8.53
N HIS A 42 1.37 0.31 -7.79
CA HIS A 42 0.00 0.04 -8.26
C HIS A 42 -0.85 1.30 -8.02
N PRO A 43 -0.82 2.29 -8.93
CA PRO A 43 -1.40 3.62 -8.70
C PRO A 43 -2.89 3.63 -8.30
N ASP A 44 -3.63 2.58 -8.66
CA ASP A 44 -5.05 2.44 -8.32
C ASP A 44 -5.31 2.01 -6.88
N PHE A 45 -4.31 1.48 -6.19
CA PHE A 45 -4.43 1.15 -4.78
C PHE A 45 -4.48 2.43 -3.92
N ALA A 46 -5.24 2.39 -2.84
CA ALA A 46 -5.34 3.52 -1.92
C ALA A 46 -3.98 3.83 -1.28
N THR A 47 -3.26 2.81 -0.86
CA THR A 47 -1.95 2.93 -0.21
C THR A 47 -1.11 1.71 -0.53
N GLU A 48 0.19 1.92 -0.69
CA GLU A 48 1.23 0.88 -0.84
C GLU A 48 2.45 1.30 -0.03
N TRP A 49 3.30 0.31 0.28
CA TRP A 49 4.58 0.58 0.90
C TRP A 49 5.64 -0.44 0.49
N TRP A 50 6.87 0.02 0.48
CA TRP A 50 8.09 -0.78 0.29
C TRP A 50 8.88 -0.69 1.59
N TYR A 51 9.15 -1.82 2.19
CA TYR A 51 9.73 -1.92 3.51
C TYR A 51 11.01 -2.75 3.49
N VAL A 52 12.08 -2.17 4.00
CA VAL A 52 13.38 -2.84 4.15
C VAL A 52 13.83 -2.68 5.58
N THR A 53 14.15 -3.79 6.22
CA THR A 53 14.69 -3.79 7.59
C THR A 53 15.80 -4.83 7.69
N GLY A 54 16.73 -4.58 8.56
CA GLY A 54 17.85 -5.50 8.77
C GLY A 54 18.85 -5.03 9.82
N CYS A 55 19.93 -5.78 9.90
CA CYS A 55 21.08 -5.45 10.72
C CYS A 55 22.31 -5.30 9.83
N ALA A 56 23.16 -4.35 10.15
CA ALA A 56 24.46 -4.17 9.54
C ALA A 56 25.55 -4.54 10.55
N ALA A 57 26.50 -5.37 10.09
CA ALA A 57 27.66 -5.76 10.87
C ALA A 57 28.81 -4.80 10.63
N VAL A 58 29.65 -4.62 11.65
CA VAL A 58 30.96 -4.00 11.54
C VAL A 58 32.00 -5.06 11.90
N ALA A 59 33.22 -4.92 11.40
CA ALA A 59 34.30 -5.89 11.70
C ALA A 59 34.41 -6.14 13.21
N GLY A 60 34.23 -7.39 13.63
CA GLY A 60 34.23 -7.81 15.03
C GLY A 60 32.90 -7.67 15.81
N ASP A 61 31.83 -7.16 15.17
CA ASP A 61 30.50 -7.02 15.79
C ASP A 61 29.40 -7.40 14.79
N ALA A 62 28.74 -8.51 15.03
CA ALA A 62 27.76 -9.10 14.09
C ALA A 62 26.47 -8.31 13.96
N ALA A 63 26.13 -7.42 14.88
CA ALA A 63 24.89 -6.65 14.89
C ALA A 63 25.12 -5.24 15.46
N ALA A 64 26.05 -4.49 14.87
CA ALA A 64 26.38 -3.14 15.33
C ALA A 64 25.25 -2.13 15.13
N PHE A 65 24.51 -2.27 14.04
CA PHE A 65 23.42 -1.37 13.67
C PHE A 65 22.18 -2.13 13.24
N GLY A 66 21.03 -1.69 13.73
CA GLY A 66 19.73 -2.04 13.15
C GLY A 66 19.25 -0.91 12.23
N PHE A 67 18.63 -1.24 11.10
CA PHE A 67 18.05 -0.23 10.21
C PHE A 67 16.63 -0.59 9.78
N GLN A 68 15.86 0.43 9.51
CA GLN A 68 14.52 0.35 8.94
C GLN A 68 14.34 1.47 7.94
N LEU A 69 13.83 1.12 6.77
CA LEU A 69 13.48 2.06 5.72
C LEU A 69 12.12 1.68 5.17
N THR A 70 11.23 2.65 5.09
CA THR A 70 9.92 2.45 4.51
C THR A 70 9.58 3.61 3.58
N PHE A 71 9.26 3.31 2.33
CA PHE A 71 8.64 4.24 1.41
C PHE A 71 7.15 3.92 1.33
N PHE A 72 6.32 4.94 1.28
CA PHE A 72 4.88 4.85 1.15
C PHE A 72 4.41 5.64 -0.06
N ARG A 73 3.38 5.15 -0.71
CA ARG A 73 2.59 5.89 -1.68
C ARG A 73 1.13 5.87 -1.24
N SER A 74 0.48 7.00 -1.29
CA SER A 74 -0.95 7.13 -1.00
C SER A 74 -1.65 7.90 -2.10
N ARG A 75 -2.75 7.35 -2.61
CA ARG A 75 -3.62 7.99 -3.58
C ARG A 75 -4.48 9.05 -2.89
N VAL A 76 -4.60 10.23 -3.50
CA VAL A 76 -5.44 11.32 -2.99
C VAL A 76 -6.72 11.40 -3.84
N PRO A 77 -7.84 10.84 -3.39
CA PRO A 77 -9.06 10.74 -4.20
C PRO A 77 -9.60 12.09 -4.68
N GLN A 78 -9.48 13.11 -3.84
CA GLN A 78 -10.06 14.45 -4.09
C GLN A 78 -9.39 15.20 -5.25
N THR A 79 -8.18 14.82 -5.61
CA THR A 79 -7.38 15.53 -6.63
C THR A 79 -7.24 14.76 -7.95
N GLN A 80 -7.83 13.56 -8.06
CA GLN A 80 -7.67 12.71 -9.25
C GLN A 80 -8.16 13.38 -10.54
N GLY A 81 -9.24 14.15 -10.48
CA GLY A 81 -9.80 14.87 -11.63
C GLY A 81 -9.16 16.23 -11.94
N MET A 82 -8.19 16.68 -11.15
CA MET A 82 -7.55 17.97 -11.35
C MET A 82 -6.59 17.95 -12.54
N ARG A 83 -6.65 18.99 -13.40
CA ARG A 83 -5.77 19.13 -14.59
C ARG A 83 -4.45 19.84 -14.31
N SER A 84 -4.30 20.42 -13.12
CA SER A 84 -3.07 21.15 -12.75
C SER A 84 -1.87 20.19 -12.69
N SER A 85 -0.74 20.60 -13.26
CA SER A 85 0.54 19.90 -13.10
C SER A 85 1.03 19.88 -11.65
N LEU A 86 0.45 20.75 -10.80
CA LEU A 86 0.74 20.81 -9.36
C LEU A 86 -0.24 19.95 -8.53
N ALA A 87 -1.21 19.29 -9.15
CA ALA A 87 -2.15 18.45 -8.43
C ALA A 87 -1.42 17.30 -7.71
N ALA A 88 -1.64 17.18 -6.41
CA ALA A 88 -1.15 16.05 -5.62
C ALA A 88 -2.09 14.86 -5.81
N ARG A 89 -2.02 14.16 -6.95
CA ARG A 89 -2.83 12.96 -7.17
C ARG A 89 -2.34 11.77 -6.34
N GLN A 90 -1.06 11.81 -6.01
CA GLN A 90 -0.38 10.86 -5.13
C GLN A 90 0.45 11.63 -4.11
N LEU A 91 0.65 11.05 -2.95
CA LEU A 91 1.66 11.46 -1.98
C LEU A 91 2.68 10.34 -1.86
N VAL A 92 3.96 10.70 -1.85
CA VAL A 92 5.05 9.79 -1.51
C VAL A 92 5.68 10.30 -0.23
N PHE A 93 5.84 9.41 0.73
CA PHE A 93 6.54 9.73 1.96
C PHE A 93 7.40 8.54 2.39
N ALA A 94 8.44 8.83 3.16
CA ALA A 94 9.35 7.81 3.64
C ALA A 94 9.84 8.10 5.05
N HIS A 95 10.12 7.02 5.76
CA HIS A 95 10.77 7.04 7.07
C HIS A 95 12.05 6.22 6.97
N ALA A 96 13.13 6.73 7.54
CA ALA A 96 14.37 6.01 7.73
C ALA A 96 14.75 6.06 9.21
N ALA A 97 15.21 4.94 9.73
CA ALA A 97 15.72 4.82 11.09
C ALA A 97 16.99 3.97 11.11
N LEU A 98 17.96 4.40 11.87
CA LEU A 98 19.20 3.69 12.14
C LEU A 98 19.43 3.63 13.66
N THR A 99 19.55 2.44 14.19
CA THR A 99 19.83 2.20 15.60
C THR A 99 21.25 1.72 15.77
N ASP A 100 22.07 2.47 16.49
CA ASP A 100 23.33 1.98 17.04
C ASP A 100 23.01 1.18 18.30
N VAL A 101 23.16 -0.13 18.20
CA VAL A 101 22.79 -1.06 19.28
C VAL A 101 23.71 -0.87 20.50
N LYS A 102 24.98 -0.63 20.27
CA LYS A 102 26.00 -0.47 21.31
C LYS A 102 25.87 0.85 22.04
N ALA A 103 25.72 1.94 21.29
CA ALA A 103 25.53 3.28 21.87
C ALA A 103 24.10 3.50 22.37
N ARG A 104 23.14 2.57 22.12
CA ARG A 104 21.72 2.70 22.40
C ARG A 104 21.13 4.00 21.84
N LYS A 105 21.56 4.37 20.64
CA LYS A 105 21.16 5.62 20.00
C LYS A 105 20.38 5.34 18.73
N LEU A 106 19.28 6.06 18.57
CA LEU A 106 18.42 6.04 17.39
C LEU A 106 18.58 7.35 16.63
N TRP A 107 18.88 7.26 15.34
CA TRP A 107 18.72 8.35 14.37
C TRP A 107 17.55 8.02 13.47
N HIS A 108 16.74 9.01 13.19
CA HIS A 108 15.62 8.86 12.27
C HIS A 108 15.40 10.16 11.49
N ASP A 109 14.87 10.00 10.29
CA ASP A 109 14.44 11.11 9.45
C ASP A 109 13.22 10.70 8.63
N GLN A 110 12.48 11.69 8.14
CA GLN A 110 11.30 11.49 7.30
C GLN A 110 11.20 12.54 6.21
N ARG A 111 10.65 12.14 5.08
CA ARG A 111 10.41 12.99 3.92
C ARG A 111 8.99 12.80 3.42
N MET A 112 8.46 13.86 2.78
CA MET A 112 7.19 13.79 2.06
C MET A 112 7.23 14.73 0.87
N ALA A 113 6.61 14.30 -0.24
CA ALA A 113 6.35 15.14 -1.38
C ALA A 113 5.09 14.68 -2.12
N ARG A 114 4.48 15.63 -2.83
CA ARG A 114 3.43 15.33 -3.78
C ARG A 114 3.99 14.70 -5.06
N TRP A 115 3.15 13.94 -5.72
CA TRP A 115 3.39 13.39 -7.04
C TRP A 115 2.13 13.57 -7.90
N SER A 116 2.29 14.01 -9.16
CA SER A 116 1.17 14.17 -10.10
C SER A 116 0.52 12.85 -10.48
N GLY A 117 1.22 11.73 -10.31
CA GLY A 117 0.83 10.42 -10.81
C GLY A 117 1.33 10.14 -12.23
N ASP A 118 2.00 11.10 -12.87
CA ASP A 118 2.58 10.94 -14.20
C ASP A 118 3.81 10.02 -14.14
N ALA A 119 4.20 9.47 -15.29
CA ALA A 119 5.40 8.63 -15.36
C ALA A 119 6.66 9.42 -14.97
N PRO A 120 7.69 8.75 -14.43
CA PRO A 120 8.92 9.40 -14.03
C PRO A 120 9.51 10.29 -15.12
N GLY A 121 9.77 11.56 -14.79
CA GLY A 121 10.35 12.56 -15.70
C GLY A 121 9.36 13.25 -16.63
N GLN A 122 8.09 12.86 -16.68
CA GLN A 122 7.09 13.53 -17.51
C GLN A 122 6.62 14.87 -16.94
N ASN A 123 6.55 15.00 -15.62
CA ASN A 123 6.21 16.25 -14.98
C ASN A 123 7.43 16.83 -14.24
N PRO A 124 8.02 17.95 -14.73
CA PRO A 124 9.20 18.53 -14.11
C PRO A 124 8.93 19.12 -12.70
N ALA A 125 7.67 19.34 -12.36
CA ALA A 125 7.29 19.80 -11.02
C ALA A 125 7.27 18.68 -9.97
N ASP A 126 7.39 17.41 -10.37
CA ASP A 126 7.42 16.28 -9.45
C ASP A 126 8.82 16.06 -8.89
N THR A 127 8.92 16.12 -7.57
CA THR A 127 10.12 15.75 -6.81
C THR A 127 10.02 14.37 -6.19
N ALA A 128 8.90 13.68 -6.45
CA ALA A 128 8.65 12.31 -5.99
C ALA A 128 7.87 11.54 -7.05
N TRP A 129 8.15 10.25 -7.17
CA TRP A 129 7.45 9.31 -8.04
C TRP A 129 7.79 7.86 -7.68
N ALA A 130 6.99 6.93 -8.17
CA ALA A 130 7.25 5.50 -8.08
C ALA A 130 6.96 4.82 -9.43
N SER A 131 7.86 3.96 -9.88
CA SER A 131 7.70 3.20 -11.14
C SER A 131 6.65 2.10 -10.98
N ALA A 132 5.80 1.94 -11.99
CA ALA A 132 4.87 0.81 -12.06
C ALA A 132 5.48 -0.47 -12.67
N GLN A 133 6.72 -0.43 -13.17
CA GLN A 133 7.37 -1.58 -13.81
C GLN A 133 8.26 -2.39 -12.87
N ASN A 134 8.79 -1.76 -11.83
CA ASN A 134 9.72 -2.37 -10.88
C ASN A 134 9.82 -1.52 -9.61
N THR A 135 10.56 -2.00 -8.60
CA THR A 135 10.93 -1.20 -7.43
C THR A 135 11.91 -0.12 -7.85
N ARG A 136 11.38 1.06 -8.13
CA ARG A 136 12.16 2.27 -8.40
C ARG A 136 11.37 3.48 -7.94
N ILE A 137 11.80 4.06 -6.81
CA ILE A 137 11.09 5.13 -6.11
C ILE A 137 12.06 6.27 -5.87
N ARG A 138 11.58 7.48 -6.09
CA ARG A 138 12.29 8.71 -5.74
C ARG A 138 11.43 9.57 -4.84
N LEU A 139 12.05 10.14 -3.82
CA LEU A 139 11.44 11.12 -2.94
C LEU A 139 12.50 12.19 -2.65
N ARG A 140 12.50 13.26 -3.47
CA ARG A 140 13.54 14.30 -3.49
C ARG A 140 14.93 13.69 -3.79
N ASP A 141 15.81 13.67 -2.80
CA ASP A 141 17.18 13.13 -2.82
C ASP A 141 17.26 11.70 -2.25
N TRP A 142 16.14 11.15 -1.75
CA TRP A 142 16.04 9.76 -1.33
C TRP A 142 15.58 8.87 -2.48
N THR A 143 16.22 7.71 -2.62
CA THR A 143 15.82 6.69 -3.62
C THR A 143 15.83 5.30 -3.01
N LEU A 144 14.96 4.44 -3.57
CA LEU A 144 14.97 3.00 -3.39
C LEU A 144 14.83 2.36 -4.76
N GLU A 145 15.81 1.57 -5.18
CA GLU A 145 15.84 0.99 -6.52
C GLU A 145 16.27 -0.49 -6.47
N HIS A 146 15.65 -1.29 -7.31
CA HIS A 146 16.11 -2.66 -7.55
C HIS A 146 17.34 -2.61 -8.46
N GLN A 147 18.45 -3.22 -8.03
CA GLN A 147 19.70 -3.31 -8.78
C GLN A 147 20.29 -4.72 -8.68
N GLY A 148 20.53 -5.34 -9.82
CA GLY A 148 21.01 -6.73 -9.85
C GLY A 148 20.05 -7.64 -9.09
N ASP A 149 20.56 -8.34 -8.09
CA ASP A 149 19.79 -9.27 -7.25
C ASP A 149 19.29 -8.64 -5.93
N GLY A 150 19.43 -7.32 -5.76
CA GLY A 150 19.14 -6.65 -4.50
C GLY A 150 18.42 -5.31 -4.64
N LEU A 151 18.28 -4.65 -3.50
CA LEU A 151 17.76 -3.29 -3.39
C LEU A 151 18.87 -2.34 -2.98
N GLU A 152 18.98 -1.21 -3.66
CA GLU A 152 19.83 -0.10 -3.28
C GLU A 152 18.98 1.05 -2.75
N ALA A 153 19.31 1.55 -1.55
CA ALA A 153 18.73 2.75 -0.98
C ALA A 153 19.80 3.83 -0.84
N ARG A 154 19.49 5.04 -1.26
CA ARG A 154 20.34 6.23 -1.06
C ARG A 154 19.52 7.28 -0.32
N LEU A 155 20.04 7.72 0.82
CA LEU A 155 19.44 8.73 1.68
C LEU A 155 20.47 9.85 1.88
N ARG A 156 20.10 11.07 1.49
CA ARG A 156 21.00 12.24 1.56
C ARG A 156 20.31 13.39 2.30
#